data_3df4ded7c6ffc253b087dd005ae7eb0a
#
_entry.id   3df4ded7c6ffc253b087dd005ae7eb0a
#
_cell.length_a   1.000
_cell.length_b   1.000
_cell.length_c   1.000
_cell.angle_alpha   90.00
_cell.angle_beta   90.00
_cell.angle_gamma   90.00
#
_symmetry.space_group_name_H-M   'P 1'
#
loop_
_entity.id
_entity.type
_entity.pdbx_description
1 polymer ?
#
loop_
_entity_poly.entity_id
_entity_poly.type
_entity_poly.pdbx_seq_one_letter_code
_entity_poly.pdbx_strand_id
1 'polypeptide(L)'
;MFPYCIVAIGALFYGISAAPTDDAAPEGPPNETRYALALTDEAALAAGLRTPGPDKGNALLLQPSFTYRAGDRWIVSTSLAGLAHTESGTGEQVRVREAYFGLSEGDFDFTIGKRLLRWGTGYAFTATGVLDPPRAATDPSDRLSLNEGREMAKVDWVHDGQDVTVAWASAGVLGQSRTGMYDTTAVRYNVLVKGFDTSVIAAHDGGDANIGGGNFTRVFGDALELHGEFAWRQGAAVLAGGKYTIPSGVTFIGEFYTPPNTAYFRPAQMPASAGRQHYAYAGVSKARLRELPGWKEWNVSVALVENLDDRSHIAVIDGGRLIGDHFYAYTHIQAPAGKRGRSEYGAISYSALVSLGVRFQL
;
A
#
# COMPACT_ATOMS: atom_id res chain seq x y z
N MET A 1 2.87 16.73 32.42
CA MET A 1 3.69 15.76 33.15
C MET A 1 2.87 14.47 33.21
N PHE A 2 3.00 13.64 32.19
CA PHE A 2 2.26 12.38 32.11
C PHE A 2 3.26 11.23 32.32
N PRO A 3 2.97 10.26 33.18
CA PRO A 3 3.83 9.13 33.39
C PRO A 3 3.74 8.19 32.19
N TYR A 4 4.88 7.88 31.62
CA TYR A 4 5.03 6.84 30.60
C TYR A 4 4.65 5.50 31.21
N CYS A 5 3.54 4.94 30.80
CA CYS A 5 3.25 3.53 30.98
C CYS A 5 3.97 2.76 29.85
N ILE A 6 5.26 2.49 30.03
CA ILE A 6 5.96 1.48 29.26
C ILE A 6 5.46 0.13 29.78
N VAL A 7 4.44 -0.42 29.16
CA VAL A 7 4.10 -1.82 29.37
C VAL A 7 5.15 -2.62 28.62
N ALA A 8 6.07 -3.19 29.40
CA ALA A 8 7.03 -4.17 28.94
C ALA A 8 6.27 -5.41 28.43
N ILE A 9 5.97 -5.49 27.15
CA ILE A 9 5.62 -6.72 26.44
C ILE A 9 6.92 -7.32 25.91
N GLY A 10 7.81 -7.58 26.80
CA GLY A 10 8.98 -8.39 26.57
C GLY A 10 8.85 -9.70 27.33
N ALA A 11 8.75 -10.79 26.62
CA ALA A 11 8.86 -12.17 27.04
C ALA A 11 7.61 -13.02 26.79
N LEU A 12 7.45 -13.45 25.54
CA LEU A 12 6.69 -14.68 25.23
C LEU A 12 7.01 -15.27 23.84
N PHE A 13 8.23 -15.11 23.33
CA PHE A 13 8.65 -15.83 22.12
C PHE A 13 10.06 -16.39 22.28
N TYR A 14 10.18 -17.43 23.11
CA TYR A 14 11.33 -18.32 23.02
C TYR A 14 10.99 -19.44 22.04
N GLY A 15 11.71 -19.45 20.90
CA GLY A 15 11.62 -20.49 19.90
C GLY A 15 12.03 -21.85 20.45
N ILE A 16 11.19 -22.84 20.26
CA ILE A 16 11.58 -24.25 20.40
C ILE A 16 12.21 -24.64 19.06
N SER A 17 13.53 -24.63 19.01
CA SER A 17 14.28 -25.27 17.94
C SER A 17 14.34 -26.76 18.24
N ALA A 18 13.63 -27.58 17.48
CA ALA A 18 13.84 -29.02 17.46
C ALA A 18 15.05 -29.33 16.57
N ALA A 19 16.03 -30.05 17.10
CA ALA A 19 17.18 -30.53 16.36
C ALA A 19 16.76 -31.57 15.29
N PRO A 20 17.36 -31.59 14.09
CA PRO A 20 17.04 -32.57 13.06
C PRO A 20 17.62 -33.94 13.42
N THR A 21 16.81 -34.99 13.27
CA THR A 21 17.23 -36.38 13.22
C THR A 21 17.49 -36.77 11.77
N ASP A 22 18.71 -37.19 11.48
CA ASP A 22 19.12 -37.77 10.19
C ASP A 22 18.38 -39.07 9.91
N ASP A 23 17.80 -39.17 8.74
CA ASP A 23 17.51 -40.30 7.83
C ASP A 23 16.13 -40.16 7.21
N ALA A 24 16.04 -39.49 6.02
CA ALA A 24 14.89 -39.63 5.15
C ALA A 24 15.18 -39.18 3.71
N ALA A 25 14.46 -39.77 2.75
CA ALA A 25 14.39 -39.45 1.32
C ALA A 25 14.29 -37.94 1.05
N PRO A 26 14.56 -37.41 -0.18
CA PRO A 26 14.55 -35.97 -0.43
C PRO A 26 13.21 -35.38 -0.03
N GLU A 27 13.20 -34.82 1.16
CA GLU A 27 12.04 -34.15 1.70
C GLU A 27 11.78 -32.89 0.91
N GLY A 28 10.52 -32.63 0.61
CA GLY A 28 10.09 -31.34 0.12
C GLY A 28 10.60 -30.21 1.04
N PRO A 29 10.51 -28.95 0.62
CA PRO A 29 11.06 -27.83 1.40
C PRO A 29 10.53 -27.86 2.83
N PRO A 30 11.41 -27.58 3.81
CA PRO A 30 11.08 -27.73 5.22
C PRO A 30 9.91 -26.81 5.61
N ASN A 31 9.15 -27.23 6.62
CA ASN A 31 8.13 -26.37 7.21
C ASN A 31 8.77 -25.07 7.72
N GLU A 32 8.19 -23.95 7.39
CA GLU A 32 8.72 -22.63 7.74
C GLU A 32 7.72 -21.86 8.62
N THR A 33 8.21 -21.32 9.71
CA THR A 33 7.45 -20.42 10.58
C THR A 33 8.16 -19.07 10.61
N ARG A 34 7.44 -18.02 10.26
CA ARG A 34 7.93 -16.64 10.31
C ARG A 34 7.09 -15.80 11.25
N TYR A 35 7.75 -15.09 12.12
CA TYR A 35 7.17 -14.04 12.94
C TYR A 35 7.82 -12.72 12.54
N ALA A 36 7.04 -11.65 12.48
CA ALA A 36 7.57 -10.32 12.35
C ALA A 36 6.77 -9.36 13.22
N LEU A 37 7.46 -8.38 13.75
CA LEU A 37 6.89 -7.30 14.52
C LEU A 37 7.41 -5.97 14.00
N ALA A 38 6.52 -5.08 13.61
CA ALA A 38 6.88 -3.70 13.35
C ALA A 38 6.18 -2.78 14.36
N LEU A 39 6.94 -1.87 14.94
CA LEU A 39 6.46 -0.81 15.81
C LEU A 39 6.91 0.51 15.21
N THR A 40 5.97 1.41 14.96
CA THR A 40 6.26 2.77 14.47
C THR A 40 5.73 3.78 15.47
N ASP A 41 6.59 4.68 15.90
CA ASP A 41 6.23 5.85 16.71
C ASP A 41 6.52 7.10 15.88
N GLU A 42 5.51 7.94 15.70
CA GLU A 42 5.58 9.15 14.88
C GLU A 42 5.01 10.34 15.64
N ALA A 43 5.77 11.43 15.70
CA ALA A 43 5.31 12.73 16.14
C ALA A 43 5.12 13.65 14.94
N ALA A 44 4.00 14.35 14.86
CA ALA A 44 3.68 15.29 13.80
C ALA A 44 3.47 16.69 14.34
N LEU A 45 3.91 17.68 13.57
CA LEU A 45 3.71 19.10 13.83
C LEU A 45 3.15 19.78 12.58
N ALA A 46 1.95 20.35 12.70
CA ALA A 46 1.35 21.15 11.64
C ALA A 46 1.75 22.62 11.81
N ALA A 47 2.24 23.23 10.74
CA ALA A 47 2.62 24.63 10.69
C ALA A 47 1.66 25.41 9.77
N GLY A 48 1.43 26.70 10.11
CA GLY A 48 0.57 27.57 9.32
C GLY A 48 -0.86 27.07 9.23
N LEU A 49 -1.48 26.75 10.38
CA LEU A 49 -2.87 26.31 10.46
C LEU A 49 -3.79 27.31 9.77
N ARG A 50 -4.60 26.80 8.85
CA ARG A 50 -5.57 27.58 8.06
C ARG A 50 -6.96 27.57 8.69
N THR A 51 -7.21 26.60 9.55
CA THR A 51 -8.43 26.44 10.36
C THR A 51 -8.03 26.10 11.79
N PRO A 52 -8.81 26.45 12.81
CA PRO A 52 -8.57 26.00 14.17
C PRO A 52 -8.53 24.48 14.23
N GLY A 53 -7.49 23.91 14.81
CA GLY A 53 -7.28 22.49 14.95
C GLY A 53 -6.01 22.17 15.73
N PRO A 54 -5.75 20.92 16.05
CA PRO A 54 -4.51 20.55 16.72
C PRO A 54 -3.32 20.81 15.80
N ASP A 55 -2.28 21.43 16.37
CA ASP A 55 -1.01 21.69 15.70
C ASP A 55 0.01 20.58 15.92
N LYS A 56 -0.29 19.64 16.80
CA LYS A 56 0.59 18.53 17.19
C LYS A 56 -0.21 17.23 17.26
N GLY A 57 0.45 16.15 16.89
CA GLY A 57 -0.09 14.80 16.98
C GLY A 57 1.00 13.79 17.24
N ASN A 58 0.62 12.68 17.85
CA ASN A 58 1.44 11.49 17.96
C ASN A 58 0.65 10.30 17.43
N ALA A 59 1.34 9.37 16.80
CA ALA A 59 0.79 8.11 16.34
C ALA A 59 1.72 6.96 16.70
N LEU A 60 1.16 5.92 17.30
CA LEU A 60 1.86 4.68 17.62
C LEU A 60 1.18 3.56 16.85
N LEU A 61 1.91 2.94 15.93
CA LEU A 61 1.42 1.84 15.10
C LEU A 61 2.17 0.54 15.45
N LEU A 62 1.42 -0.48 15.87
CA LEU A 62 1.93 -1.83 16.15
C LEU A 62 1.42 -2.80 15.09
N GLN A 63 2.32 -3.54 14.46
CA GLN A 63 2.01 -4.47 13.37
C GLN A 63 2.67 -5.84 13.59
N PRO A 64 2.09 -6.73 14.41
CA PRO A 64 2.53 -8.11 14.50
C PRO A 64 2.05 -8.90 13.27
N SER A 65 2.87 -9.83 12.81
CA SER A 65 2.48 -10.80 11.79
C SER A 65 3.01 -12.18 12.09
N PHE A 66 2.30 -13.18 11.62
CA PHE A 66 2.64 -14.59 11.73
C PHE A 66 2.36 -15.25 10.39
N THR A 67 3.29 -16.08 9.92
CA THR A 67 3.10 -16.91 8.74
C THR A 67 3.68 -18.30 9.03
N TYR A 68 2.88 -19.32 8.77
CA TYR A 68 3.28 -20.72 8.80
C TYR A 68 3.10 -21.32 7.41
N ARG A 69 4.14 -21.96 6.90
CA ARG A 69 4.13 -22.70 5.64
C ARG A 69 4.51 -24.15 5.91
N ALA A 70 3.69 -25.08 5.46
CA ALA A 70 3.95 -26.50 5.51
C ALA A 70 4.31 -27.01 4.11
N GLY A 71 5.59 -27.21 3.87
CA GLY A 71 6.12 -27.49 2.55
C GLY A 71 5.73 -26.40 1.55
N ASP A 72 5.49 -26.82 0.29
CA ASP A 72 5.03 -25.93 -0.79
C ASP A 72 3.50 -25.83 -0.86
N ARG A 73 2.81 -26.63 -0.05
CA ARG A 73 1.39 -26.88 -0.23
C ARG A 73 0.48 -25.98 0.60
N TRP A 74 0.84 -25.71 1.87
CA TRP A 74 -0.04 -25.05 2.81
C TRP A 74 0.57 -23.75 3.34
N ILE A 75 -0.24 -22.73 3.46
CA ILE A 75 0.12 -21.47 4.11
C ILE A 75 -1.00 -20.98 5.02
N VAL A 76 -0.66 -20.58 6.23
CA VAL A 76 -1.52 -19.79 7.13
C VAL A 76 -0.82 -18.50 7.42
N SER A 77 -1.48 -17.38 7.21
CA SER A 77 -0.90 -16.07 7.50
C SER A 77 -1.90 -15.17 8.21
N THR A 78 -1.41 -14.42 9.18
CA THR A 78 -2.17 -13.37 9.85
C THR A 78 -1.29 -12.16 10.10
N SER A 79 -1.85 -10.98 9.93
CA SER A 79 -1.21 -9.73 10.33
C SER A 79 -2.26 -8.76 10.88
N LEU A 80 -1.89 -8.08 11.96
CA LEU A 80 -2.72 -7.10 12.64
C LEU A 80 -2.10 -5.71 12.50
N ALA A 81 -2.91 -4.68 12.69
CA ALA A 81 -2.44 -3.32 12.88
C ALA A 81 -3.22 -2.67 14.03
N GLY A 82 -2.53 -2.18 15.02
CA GLY A 82 -3.07 -1.38 16.10
C GLY A 82 -2.51 0.03 16.00
N LEU A 83 -3.35 1.04 15.82
CA LEU A 83 -2.98 2.45 15.78
C LEU A 83 -3.61 3.18 16.96
N ALA A 84 -2.78 3.83 17.75
CA ALA A 84 -3.19 4.84 18.74
C ALA A 84 -2.72 6.21 18.23
N HIS A 85 -3.59 7.23 18.25
CA HIS A 85 -3.27 8.58 17.78
C HIS A 85 -3.92 9.67 18.62
N THR A 86 -3.35 10.88 18.58
CA THR A 86 -3.80 12.05 19.37
C THR A 86 -4.13 13.29 18.52
N GLU A 87 -4.09 13.21 17.19
CA GLU A 87 -4.22 14.39 16.29
C GLU A 87 -5.57 15.13 16.38
N SER A 88 -6.67 14.42 16.60
CA SER A 88 -8.02 15.03 16.64
C SER A 88 -8.82 14.61 17.86
N GLY A 89 -8.14 14.29 18.92
CA GLY A 89 -8.62 13.58 20.09
C GLY A 89 -7.91 12.25 20.22
N THR A 90 -7.97 11.64 21.39
CA THR A 90 -7.39 10.31 21.59
C THR A 90 -8.24 9.28 20.86
N GLY A 91 -7.66 8.60 19.88
CA GLY A 91 -8.32 7.53 19.13
C GLY A 91 -7.47 6.27 19.11
N GLU A 92 -8.12 5.13 19.24
CA GLU A 92 -7.48 3.82 19.12
C GLU A 92 -8.21 3.01 18.05
N GLN A 93 -7.46 2.35 17.19
CA GLN A 93 -8.00 1.48 16.17
C GLN A 93 -7.18 0.19 16.11
N VAL A 94 -7.87 -0.93 16.15
CA VAL A 94 -7.26 -2.25 15.90
C VAL A 94 -7.91 -2.84 14.68
N ARG A 95 -7.09 -3.32 13.75
CA ARG A 95 -7.54 -3.90 12.48
C ARG A 95 -6.82 -5.20 12.18
N VAL A 96 -7.56 -6.16 11.68
CA VAL A 96 -6.98 -7.34 11.05
C VAL A 96 -6.63 -6.95 9.62
N ARG A 97 -5.34 -6.85 9.30
CA ARG A 97 -4.89 -6.52 7.95
C ARG A 97 -5.05 -7.70 7.01
N GLU A 98 -4.59 -8.86 7.45
CA GLU A 98 -4.70 -10.12 6.74
C GLU A 98 -4.94 -11.26 7.74
N ALA A 99 -5.74 -12.23 7.35
CA ALA A 99 -5.92 -13.50 8.05
C ALA A 99 -6.46 -14.50 7.02
N TYR A 100 -5.59 -15.32 6.45
CA TYR A 100 -5.97 -16.23 5.38
C TYR A 100 -5.29 -17.58 5.49
N PHE A 101 -5.92 -18.56 4.85
CA PHE A 101 -5.40 -19.87 4.57
C PHE A 101 -5.21 -20.03 3.07
N GLY A 102 -4.11 -20.64 2.65
CA GLY A 102 -3.79 -20.97 1.26
C GLY A 102 -3.43 -22.42 1.09
N LEU A 103 -3.77 -22.95 -0.07
CA LEU A 103 -3.46 -24.31 -0.52
C LEU A 103 -2.99 -24.27 -1.96
N SER A 104 -1.82 -24.83 -2.23
CA SER A 104 -1.30 -25.02 -3.58
C SER A 104 -1.38 -26.49 -3.96
N GLU A 105 -1.93 -26.79 -5.14
CA GLU A 105 -2.08 -28.15 -5.66
C GLU A 105 -1.88 -28.13 -7.19
N GLY A 106 -0.74 -28.62 -7.66
CA GLY A 106 -0.37 -28.56 -9.08
C GLY A 106 -0.32 -27.12 -9.58
N ASP A 107 -1.10 -26.81 -10.61
CA ASP A 107 -1.20 -25.48 -11.21
C ASP A 107 -2.20 -24.55 -10.49
N PHE A 108 -2.80 -25.00 -9.40
CA PHE A 108 -3.84 -24.25 -8.70
C PHE A 108 -3.40 -23.77 -7.33
N ASP A 109 -3.67 -22.48 -7.05
CA ASP A 109 -3.56 -21.87 -5.73
C ASP A 109 -4.93 -21.42 -5.22
N PHE A 110 -5.34 -21.96 -4.09
CA PHE A 110 -6.58 -21.61 -3.41
C PHE A 110 -6.29 -20.69 -2.22
N THR A 111 -7.08 -19.65 -2.05
CA THR A 111 -6.99 -18.77 -0.88
C THR A 111 -8.38 -18.51 -0.33
N ILE A 112 -8.53 -18.61 1.00
CA ILE A 112 -9.74 -18.21 1.71
C ILE A 112 -9.36 -17.37 2.93
N GLY A 113 -10.10 -16.29 3.18
CA GLY A 113 -9.90 -15.39 4.30
C GLY A 113 -9.60 -13.97 3.87
N LYS A 114 -9.08 -13.17 4.78
CA LYS A 114 -8.81 -11.75 4.57
C LYS A 114 -7.41 -11.57 3.96
N ARG A 115 -7.33 -11.07 2.74
CA ARG A 115 -6.06 -10.90 2.02
C ARG A 115 -5.97 -9.57 1.30
N LEU A 116 -4.77 -8.96 1.33
CA LEU A 116 -4.42 -7.82 0.48
C LEU A 116 -4.10 -8.31 -0.93
N LEU A 117 -4.83 -7.80 -1.91
CA LEU A 117 -4.51 -7.99 -3.33
C LEU A 117 -4.12 -6.67 -3.95
N ARG A 118 -3.24 -6.72 -4.95
CA ARG A 118 -2.87 -5.57 -5.78
C ARG A 118 -2.85 -6.02 -7.24
N TRP A 119 -3.83 -5.57 -8.01
CA TRP A 119 -3.95 -5.84 -9.44
C TRP A 119 -3.52 -4.66 -10.31
N GLY A 120 -3.59 -3.46 -9.76
CA GLY A 120 -3.14 -2.26 -10.45
C GLY A 120 -1.62 -2.12 -10.48
N THR A 121 -1.09 -1.62 -11.56
CA THR A 121 0.34 -1.48 -11.85
C THR A 121 0.92 -0.13 -11.44
N GLY A 122 0.09 0.92 -11.27
CA GLY A 122 0.55 2.26 -10.92
C GLY A 122 1.17 2.36 -9.54
N TYR A 123 1.97 3.35 -9.31
CA TYR A 123 2.67 3.62 -8.03
C TYR A 123 1.82 4.49 -7.10
N ALA A 124 1.32 5.63 -7.59
CA ALA A 124 0.52 6.58 -6.82
C ALA A 124 -0.99 6.34 -6.94
N PHE A 125 -1.43 5.87 -8.12
CA PHE A 125 -2.84 5.66 -8.43
C PHE A 125 -3.07 4.25 -8.99
N THR A 126 -4.34 3.90 -9.17
CA THR A 126 -4.73 2.68 -9.91
C THR A 126 -6.09 2.87 -10.57
N ALA A 127 -6.22 2.38 -11.80
CA ALA A 127 -7.50 2.31 -12.52
C ALA A 127 -8.09 0.89 -12.49
N THR A 128 -7.26 -0.14 -12.43
CA THR A 128 -7.65 -1.57 -12.49
C THR A 128 -7.65 -2.27 -11.14
N GLY A 129 -7.31 -1.58 -10.07
CA GLY A 129 -7.26 -2.13 -8.72
C GLY A 129 -8.63 -2.38 -8.08
N VAL A 130 -9.50 -3.18 -8.71
CA VAL A 130 -10.88 -3.43 -8.26
C VAL A 130 -10.96 -4.12 -6.89
N LEU A 131 -9.94 -4.84 -6.50
CA LEU A 131 -9.80 -5.48 -5.19
C LEU A 131 -8.67 -4.89 -4.35
N ASP A 132 -7.95 -3.90 -4.89
CA ASP A 132 -6.82 -3.25 -4.24
C ASP A 132 -7.30 -2.39 -3.04
N PRO A 133 -6.49 -2.29 -1.99
CA PRO A 133 -6.72 -1.24 -0.99
C PRO A 133 -6.49 0.14 -1.62
N PRO A 134 -7.12 1.20 -1.09
CA PRO A 134 -6.87 2.56 -1.54
C PRO A 134 -5.37 2.90 -1.47
N ARG A 135 -4.84 3.55 -2.50
CA ARG A 135 -3.48 4.09 -2.49
C ARG A 135 -3.48 5.51 -1.95
N ALA A 136 -2.48 5.83 -1.16
CA ALA A 136 -2.26 7.18 -0.66
C ALA A 136 -1.15 7.84 -1.48
N ALA A 137 -1.51 8.55 -2.56
CA ALA A 137 -0.53 9.25 -3.40
C ALA A 137 0.29 10.29 -2.61
N THR A 138 -0.26 10.79 -1.51
CA THR A 138 0.37 11.76 -0.60
C THR A 138 1.21 11.13 0.51
N ASP A 139 1.21 9.80 0.61
CA ASP A 139 2.09 9.03 1.51
C ASP A 139 2.60 7.78 0.78
N PRO A 140 3.50 7.93 -0.20
CA PRO A 140 4.00 6.79 -0.99
C PRO A 140 4.71 5.73 -0.15
N SER A 141 5.22 6.10 1.01
CA SER A 141 5.87 5.18 1.96
C SER A 141 4.89 4.38 2.81
N ASP A 142 3.59 4.76 2.81
CA ASP A 142 2.50 4.08 3.55
C ASP A 142 2.87 3.81 5.03
N ARG A 143 3.47 4.80 5.69
CA ARG A 143 4.14 4.70 6.99
C ARG A 143 3.22 4.29 8.14
N LEU A 144 2.04 4.85 8.17
CA LEU A 144 1.01 4.59 9.18
C LEU A 144 -0.20 3.86 8.57
N SER A 145 0.05 3.02 7.59
CA SER A 145 -1.01 2.34 6.86
C SER A 145 -1.80 1.39 7.74
N LEU A 146 -3.09 1.62 7.75
CA LEU A 146 -4.11 0.68 8.23
C LEU A 146 -4.79 -0.05 7.07
N ASN A 147 -4.14 -0.14 5.91
CA ASN A 147 -4.70 -0.86 4.77
C ASN A 147 -5.01 -2.29 5.15
N GLU A 148 -6.25 -2.66 4.90
CA GLU A 148 -6.79 -3.99 5.16
C GLU A 148 -7.06 -4.71 3.86
N GLY A 149 -6.83 -6.02 3.87
CA GLY A 149 -7.30 -6.91 2.83
C GLY A 149 -8.83 -6.99 2.81
N ARG A 150 -9.37 -7.55 1.75
CA ARG A 150 -10.76 -7.95 1.66
C ARG A 150 -10.90 -9.41 2.07
N GLU A 151 -12.01 -9.74 2.67
CA GLU A 151 -12.42 -11.11 2.91
C GLU A 151 -12.81 -11.72 1.58
N MET A 152 -12.17 -12.82 1.22
CA MET A 152 -12.32 -13.40 -0.11
C MET A 152 -12.16 -14.90 -0.14
N ALA A 153 -12.72 -15.48 -1.18
CA ALA A 153 -12.35 -16.79 -1.72
C ALA A 153 -11.73 -16.56 -3.10
N LYS A 154 -10.55 -17.09 -3.31
CA LYS A 154 -9.77 -16.87 -4.55
C LYS A 154 -9.16 -18.18 -5.03
N VAL A 155 -9.19 -18.38 -6.34
CA VAL A 155 -8.48 -19.45 -7.04
C VAL A 155 -7.62 -18.82 -8.11
N ASP A 156 -6.35 -19.16 -8.13
CA ASP A 156 -5.42 -18.86 -9.21
C ASP A 156 -5.10 -20.17 -9.95
N TRP A 157 -5.13 -20.15 -11.26
CA TRP A 157 -4.57 -21.16 -12.12
C TRP A 157 -3.35 -20.57 -12.82
N VAL A 158 -2.17 -21.18 -12.61
CA VAL A 158 -0.90 -20.68 -13.14
C VAL A 158 -0.27 -21.77 -14.01
N HIS A 159 -0.12 -21.51 -15.29
CA HIS A 159 0.44 -22.46 -16.24
C HIS A 159 1.15 -21.75 -17.39
N ASP A 160 2.39 -22.17 -17.71
CA ASP A 160 3.18 -21.70 -18.86
C ASP A 160 3.23 -20.15 -19.01
N GLY A 161 3.42 -19.43 -17.91
CA GLY A 161 3.50 -17.96 -17.93
C GLY A 161 2.15 -17.25 -18.11
N GLN A 162 1.07 -17.98 -17.95
CA GLN A 162 -0.30 -17.45 -17.88
C GLN A 162 -0.86 -17.63 -16.46
N ASP A 163 -1.71 -16.73 -16.06
CA ASP A 163 -2.40 -16.76 -14.77
C ASP A 163 -3.86 -16.37 -14.98
N VAL A 164 -4.76 -17.21 -14.48
CA VAL A 164 -6.19 -16.89 -14.38
C VAL A 164 -6.56 -16.84 -12.91
N THR A 165 -6.95 -15.67 -12.43
CA THR A 165 -7.48 -15.48 -11.07
C THR A 165 -8.98 -15.35 -11.13
N VAL A 166 -9.71 -16.11 -10.31
CA VAL A 166 -11.12 -15.90 -9.99
C VAL A 166 -11.22 -15.60 -8.51
N ALA A 167 -11.84 -14.48 -8.17
CA ALA A 167 -12.00 -14.03 -6.79
C ALA A 167 -13.44 -13.56 -6.51
N TRP A 168 -13.97 -13.98 -5.39
CA TRP A 168 -15.13 -13.36 -4.75
C TRP A 168 -14.64 -12.66 -3.48
N ALA A 169 -14.94 -11.39 -3.33
CA ALA A 169 -14.54 -10.58 -2.18
C ALA A 169 -15.75 -9.90 -1.55
N SER A 170 -15.93 -10.10 -0.26
CA SER A 170 -17.03 -9.53 0.52
C SER A 170 -16.84 -8.03 0.80
N ALA A 171 -17.94 -7.33 1.00
CA ALA A 171 -17.96 -5.95 1.52
C ALA A 171 -17.53 -5.83 2.99
N GLY A 172 -17.49 -6.96 3.71
CA GLY A 172 -16.99 -7.08 5.08
C GLY A 172 -17.84 -8.01 5.94
N VAL A 173 -17.23 -9.09 6.44
CA VAL A 173 -17.83 -10.04 7.39
C VAL A 173 -17.14 -9.96 8.76
N LEU A 174 -15.81 -9.81 8.80
CA LEU A 174 -14.99 -9.77 10.02
C LEU A 174 -14.34 -8.40 10.26
N GLY A 175 -14.89 -7.35 9.72
CA GLY A 175 -14.37 -6.00 9.82
C GLY A 175 -15.45 -4.95 9.60
N GLN A 176 -15.12 -3.72 9.82
CA GLN A 176 -16.06 -2.64 9.55
C GLN A 176 -16.32 -2.57 8.04
N SER A 177 -17.58 -2.68 7.65
CA SER A 177 -18.01 -2.37 6.29
C SER A 177 -17.50 -0.97 5.92
N ARG A 178 -16.62 -0.90 4.93
CA ARG A 178 -16.18 0.40 4.40
C ARG A 178 -17.33 0.97 3.59
N THR A 179 -17.76 2.17 3.93
CA THR A 179 -18.79 2.88 3.17
C THR A 179 -18.43 2.89 1.68
N GLY A 180 -19.31 2.38 0.83
CA GLY A 180 -19.12 2.31 -0.62
C GLY A 180 -18.40 1.07 -1.13
N MET A 181 -18.09 0.07 -0.29
CA MET A 181 -17.67 -1.26 -0.75
C MET A 181 -18.86 -2.18 -0.92
N TYR A 182 -18.82 -2.97 -1.98
CA TYR A 182 -19.80 -3.99 -2.32
C TYR A 182 -19.13 -5.35 -2.43
N ASP A 183 -19.91 -6.41 -2.28
CA ASP A 183 -19.45 -7.75 -2.65
C ASP A 183 -19.05 -7.73 -4.12
N THR A 184 -17.88 -8.27 -4.42
CA THR A 184 -17.32 -8.17 -5.76
C THR A 184 -16.87 -9.54 -6.22
N THR A 185 -17.36 -9.97 -7.37
CA THR A 185 -16.83 -11.12 -8.10
C THR A 185 -15.95 -10.59 -9.22
N ALA A 186 -14.72 -11.08 -9.33
CA ALA A 186 -13.78 -10.61 -10.31
C ALA A 186 -13.00 -11.76 -10.94
N VAL A 187 -12.65 -11.59 -12.21
CA VAL A 187 -11.77 -12.47 -12.98
C VAL A 187 -10.65 -11.64 -13.56
N ARG A 188 -9.43 -12.11 -13.42
CA ARG A 188 -8.24 -11.55 -14.08
C ARG A 188 -7.56 -12.65 -14.89
N TYR A 189 -7.24 -12.36 -16.13
CA TYR A 189 -6.32 -13.12 -16.97
C TYR A 189 -5.05 -12.31 -17.14
N ASN A 190 -3.92 -12.91 -16.80
CA ASN A 190 -2.60 -12.29 -16.94
C ASN A 190 -1.73 -13.15 -17.84
N VAL A 191 -0.93 -12.52 -18.69
CA VAL A 191 -0.01 -13.20 -19.60
C VAL A 191 1.19 -12.32 -19.94
N LEU A 192 2.35 -12.95 -20.03
CA LEU A 192 3.57 -12.32 -20.54
C LEU A 192 3.66 -12.48 -22.06
N VAL A 193 3.44 -11.39 -22.81
CA VAL A 193 3.49 -11.39 -24.29
C VAL A 193 4.59 -10.44 -24.77
N LYS A 194 5.63 -10.99 -25.39
CA LYS A 194 6.74 -10.20 -25.97
C LYS A 194 7.37 -9.21 -24.98
N GLY A 195 7.47 -9.61 -23.71
CA GLY A 195 8.02 -8.78 -22.64
C GLY A 195 7.04 -7.75 -22.05
N PHE A 196 5.77 -7.75 -22.47
CA PHE A 196 4.69 -7.06 -21.79
C PHE A 196 4.02 -8.02 -20.82
N ASP A 197 4.02 -7.68 -19.55
CA ASP A 197 3.15 -8.27 -18.53
C ASP A 197 1.79 -7.60 -18.67
N THR A 198 0.78 -8.35 -19.12
CA THR A 198 -0.52 -7.79 -19.52
C THR A 198 -1.64 -8.52 -18.81
N SER A 199 -2.58 -7.76 -18.24
CA SER A 199 -3.78 -8.31 -17.62
C SER A 199 -5.06 -7.78 -18.29
N VAL A 200 -6.05 -8.65 -18.37
CA VAL A 200 -7.45 -8.29 -18.65
C VAL A 200 -8.28 -8.63 -17.42
N ILE A 201 -9.17 -7.71 -17.04
CA ILE A 201 -9.95 -7.78 -15.81
C ILE A 201 -11.41 -7.57 -16.13
N ALA A 202 -12.27 -8.43 -15.57
CA ALA A 202 -13.70 -8.26 -15.54
C ALA A 202 -14.20 -8.46 -14.12
N ALA A 203 -15.09 -7.59 -13.66
CA ALA A 203 -15.69 -7.70 -12.33
C ALA A 203 -17.15 -7.24 -12.32
N HIS A 204 -17.90 -7.79 -11.39
CA HIS A 204 -19.25 -7.36 -11.05
C HIS A 204 -19.29 -7.04 -9.55
N ASP A 205 -19.82 -5.90 -9.19
CA ASP A 205 -20.05 -5.56 -7.78
C ASP A 205 -21.55 -5.57 -7.43
N GLY A 206 -21.85 -5.81 -6.16
CA GLY A 206 -23.23 -5.86 -5.64
C GLY A 206 -23.97 -4.51 -5.70
N GLY A 207 -23.35 -3.44 -6.18
CA GLY A 207 -23.95 -2.17 -6.51
C GLY A 207 -24.41 -2.07 -7.98
N ASP A 208 -24.61 -3.22 -8.64
CA ASP A 208 -25.05 -3.37 -10.04
C ASP A 208 -24.08 -2.75 -11.06
N ALA A 209 -22.80 -2.59 -10.72
CA ALA A 209 -21.82 -2.12 -11.67
C ALA A 209 -20.96 -3.25 -12.24
N ASN A 210 -20.91 -3.31 -13.59
CA ASN A 210 -19.92 -4.11 -14.30
C ASN A 210 -18.66 -3.29 -14.53
N ILE A 211 -17.51 -3.91 -14.28
CA ILE A 211 -16.19 -3.33 -14.48
C ILE A 211 -15.48 -4.16 -15.53
N GLY A 212 -14.96 -3.51 -16.55
CA GLY A 212 -14.09 -4.14 -17.53
C GLY A 212 -12.83 -3.31 -17.69
N GLY A 213 -11.69 -3.95 -17.84
CA GLY A 213 -10.43 -3.21 -17.96
C GLY A 213 -9.24 -4.09 -18.23
N GLY A 214 -8.08 -3.47 -18.19
CA GLY A 214 -6.81 -4.16 -18.33
C GLY A 214 -5.65 -3.25 -17.99
N ASN A 215 -4.52 -3.85 -17.79
CA ASN A 215 -3.27 -3.14 -17.56
C ASN A 215 -2.10 -3.83 -18.25
N PHE A 216 -1.01 -3.11 -18.37
CA PHE A 216 0.25 -3.66 -18.83
C PHE A 216 1.41 -3.01 -18.10
N THR A 217 2.51 -3.76 -18.00
CA THR A 217 3.82 -3.27 -17.59
C THR A 217 4.88 -3.82 -18.53
N ARG A 218 5.86 -3.01 -18.91
CA ARG A 218 7.02 -3.45 -19.67
C ARG A 218 8.28 -2.78 -19.18
N VAL A 219 9.33 -3.58 -19.00
CA VAL A 219 10.68 -3.10 -18.70
C VAL A 219 11.52 -3.10 -19.96
N PHE A 220 12.19 -1.99 -20.23
CA PHE A 220 13.13 -1.79 -21.35
C PHE A 220 14.55 -1.68 -20.79
N GLY A 221 15.37 -2.64 -21.16
CA GLY A 221 16.69 -2.81 -20.54
C GLY A 221 16.56 -2.99 -19.02
N ASP A 222 17.47 -2.37 -18.26
CA ASP A 222 17.51 -2.48 -16.80
C ASP A 222 16.97 -1.22 -16.09
N ALA A 223 16.55 -0.23 -16.87
CA ALA A 223 16.34 1.12 -16.35
C ALA A 223 14.93 1.68 -16.50
N LEU A 224 14.27 1.42 -17.62
CA LEU A 224 12.98 2.05 -17.95
C LEU A 224 11.83 1.03 -17.82
N GLU A 225 10.87 1.33 -16.97
CA GLU A 225 9.59 0.64 -16.89
C GLU A 225 8.48 1.58 -17.40
N LEU A 226 7.62 1.08 -18.26
CA LEU A 226 6.39 1.75 -18.65
C LEU A 226 5.21 0.91 -18.21
N HIS A 227 4.17 1.56 -17.73
CA HIS A 227 2.92 0.91 -17.33
C HIS A 227 1.71 1.75 -17.74
N GLY A 228 0.58 1.06 -17.88
CA GLY A 228 -0.68 1.71 -18.19
C GLY A 228 -1.85 0.86 -17.74
N GLU A 229 -2.93 1.53 -17.40
CA GLU A 229 -4.17 0.91 -16.96
C GLU A 229 -5.37 1.59 -17.62
N PHE A 230 -6.38 0.81 -17.91
CA PHE A 230 -7.69 1.28 -18.34
C PHE A 230 -8.76 0.45 -17.64
N ALA A 231 -9.77 1.12 -17.10
CA ALA A 231 -10.98 0.46 -16.61
C ALA A 231 -12.22 1.27 -16.94
N TRP A 232 -13.30 0.55 -17.17
CA TRP A 232 -14.63 1.10 -17.40
C TRP A 232 -15.57 0.65 -16.28
N ARG A 233 -16.11 1.61 -15.53
CA ARG A 233 -17.16 1.43 -14.55
C ARG A 233 -18.02 2.68 -14.51
N GLN A 234 -19.15 2.70 -15.24
CA GLN A 234 -19.98 3.91 -15.38
C GLN A 234 -19.18 5.16 -15.81
N GLY A 235 -18.02 4.96 -16.42
CA GLY A 235 -17.08 5.97 -16.87
C GLY A 235 -15.67 5.40 -16.98
N ALA A 236 -14.84 6.00 -17.84
CA ALA A 236 -13.47 5.58 -18.05
C ALA A 236 -12.55 6.04 -16.92
N ALA A 237 -11.74 5.13 -16.40
CA ALA A 237 -10.54 5.42 -15.63
C ALA A 237 -9.32 5.11 -16.50
N VAL A 238 -8.32 5.96 -16.50
CA VAL A 238 -7.09 5.79 -17.27
C VAL A 238 -5.90 6.14 -16.39
N LEU A 239 -4.88 5.31 -16.43
CA LEU A 239 -3.57 5.60 -15.86
C LEU A 239 -2.50 5.34 -16.92
N ALA A 240 -1.54 6.23 -17.03
CA ALA A 240 -0.33 6.05 -17.83
C ALA A 240 0.87 6.56 -17.04
N GLY A 241 1.93 5.79 -17.00
CA GLY A 241 3.11 6.15 -16.22
C GLY A 241 4.37 5.40 -16.58
N GLY A 242 5.42 5.75 -15.89
CA GLY A 242 6.71 5.08 -16.02
C GLY A 242 7.64 5.36 -14.86
N LYS A 243 8.62 4.49 -14.76
CA LYS A 243 9.73 4.57 -13.81
C LYS A 243 11.05 4.47 -14.56
N TYR A 244 11.97 5.35 -14.26
CA TYR A 244 13.32 5.34 -14.83
C TYR A 244 14.37 5.41 -13.73
N THR A 245 15.28 4.45 -13.70
CA THR A 245 16.37 4.42 -12.72
C THR A 245 17.70 4.60 -13.46
N ILE A 246 18.40 5.69 -13.15
CA ILE A 246 19.72 5.94 -13.74
C ILE A 246 20.81 5.12 -13.02
N PRO A 247 22.00 4.91 -13.63
CA PRO A 247 23.08 4.08 -13.05
C PRO A 247 23.54 4.49 -11.65
N SER A 248 23.38 5.75 -11.28
CA SER A 248 23.67 6.24 -9.92
C SER A 248 22.63 5.79 -8.88
N GLY A 249 21.58 5.09 -9.27
CA GLY A 249 20.50 4.60 -8.39
C GLY A 249 19.43 5.65 -8.06
N VAL A 250 19.42 6.79 -8.76
CA VAL A 250 18.30 7.74 -8.68
C VAL A 250 17.15 7.22 -9.53
N THR A 251 15.97 7.14 -8.95
CA THR A 251 14.75 6.67 -9.60
C THR A 251 13.77 7.83 -9.78
N PHE A 252 13.24 7.98 -10.97
CA PHE A 252 12.19 8.92 -11.34
C PHE A 252 10.91 8.13 -11.60
N ILE A 253 9.77 8.63 -11.13
CA ILE A 253 8.44 8.07 -11.39
C ILE A 253 7.55 9.21 -11.89
N GLY A 254 6.79 8.96 -12.95
CA GLY A 254 5.78 9.89 -13.44
C GLY A 254 4.49 9.15 -13.76
N GLU A 255 3.36 9.67 -13.32
CA GLU A 255 2.05 9.11 -13.63
C GLU A 255 1.05 10.21 -13.96
N PHE A 256 0.17 9.92 -14.90
CA PHE A 256 -1.05 10.67 -15.18
C PHE A 256 -2.24 9.76 -14.90
N TYR A 257 -3.23 10.27 -14.18
CA TYR A 257 -4.41 9.51 -13.79
C TYR A 257 -5.70 10.29 -14.00
N THR A 258 -6.67 9.63 -14.59
CA THR A 258 -8.04 10.14 -14.73
C THR A 258 -8.99 9.15 -14.06
N PRO A 259 -9.58 9.45 -12.91
CA PRO A 259 -10.57 8.58 -12.27
C PRO A 259 -11.91 8.63 -13.03
N PRO A 260 -12.72 7.58 -12.93
CA PRO A 260 -14.11 7.64 -13.35
C PRO A 260 -14.90 8.54 -12.40
N ASN A 261 -16.08 9.03 -12.86
CA ASN A 261 -16.96 9.86 -12.03
C ASN A 261 -17.65 9.12 -10.86
N THR A 262 -17.09 8.01 -10.40
CA THR A 262 -17.68 7.21 -9.35
C THR A 262 -16.84 7.25 -8.07
N ALA A 263 -17.49 7.20 -6.91
CA ALA A 263 -16.84 7.22 -5.60
C ALA A 263 -15.85 6.05 -5.36
N TYR A 264 -15.97 4.97 -6.11
CA TYR A 264 -15.21 3.73 -5.94
C TYR A 264 -13.70 3.85 -6.23
N PHE A 265 -13.34 4.70 -7.21
CA PHE A 265 -11.93 4.89 -7.60
C PHE A 265 -11.35 6.23 -7.12
N ARG A 266 -12.07 6.95 -6.27
CA ARG A 266 -11.58 8.23 -5.75
C ARG A 266 -10.46 7.98 -4.74
N PRO A 267 -9.34 8.70 -4.82
CA PRO A 267 -8.41 8.77 -3.72
C PRO A 267 -9.15 9.14 -2.42
N ALA A 268 -8.77 8.53 -1.30
CA ALA A 268 -9.48 8.67 -0.02
C ALA A 268 -9.63 10.13 0.49
N GLN A 269 -8.92 11.08 -0.11
CA GLN A 269 -8.88 12.50 0.29
C GLN A 269 -9.76 13.42 -0.57
N MET A 270 -10.44 12.88 -1.60
CA MET A 270 -11.29 13.72 -2.46
C MET A 270 -12.61 14.05 -1.81
N PRO A 271 -13.03 15.34 -1.80
CA PRO A 271 -14.38 15.71 -1.40
C PRO A 271 -15.41 15.05 -2.34
N ALA A 272 -16.50 14.53 -1.76
CA ALA A 272 -17.55 13.82 -2.51
C ALA A 272 -18.23 14.68 -3.60
N SER A 273 -18.09 16.00 -3.51
CA SER A 273 -18.64 16.98 -4.46
C SER A 273 -17.74 17.28 -5.65
N ALA A 274 -16.50 16.78 -5.67
CA ALA A 274 -15.60 17.02 -6.80
C ALA A 274 -16.04 16.15 -7.99
N GLY A 275 -16.18 16.76 -9.16
CA GLY A 275 -16.41 16.09 -10.43
C GLY A 275 -15.23 15.20 -10.83
N ARG A 276 -15.20 14.74 -12.09
CA ARG A 276 -14.05 14.05 -12.66
C ARG A 276 -12.83 14.97 -12.57
N GLN A 277 -11.74 14.45 -12.01
CA GLN A 277 -10.51 15.22 -11.83
C GLN A 277 -9.33 14.46 -12.44
N HIS A 278 -8.38 15.20 -13.01
CA HIS A 278 -7.18 14.66 -13.60
C HIS A 278 -6.01 14.91 -12.65
N TYR A 279 -5.18 13.91 -12.46
CA TYR A 279 -4.03 13.99 -11.56
C TYR A 279 -2.74 13.73 -12.29
N ALA A 280 -1.71 14.42 -11.88
CA ALA A 280 -0.33 14.11 -12.19
C ALA A 280 0.44 13.77 -10.91
N TYR A 281 1.31 12.78 -11.00
CA TYR A 281 2.28 12.44 -9.98
C TYR A 281 3.68 12.48 -10.57
N ALA A 282 4.62 13.11 -9.86
CA ALA A 282 6.02 13.08 -10.18
C ALA A 282 6.82 12.78 -8.92
N GLY A 283 7.65 11.76 -8.95
CA GLY A 283 8.49 11.34 -7.82
C GLY A 283 9.94 11.17 -8.22
N VAL A 284 10.84 11.53 -7.32
CA VAL A 284 12.28 11.26 -7.41
C VAL A 284 12.73 10.65 -6.11
N SER A 285 13.45 9.55 -6.18
CA SER A 285 13.97 8.89 -4.98
C SER A 285 15.39 8.38 -5.20
N LYS A 286 16.14 8.30 -4.11
CA LYS A 286 17.45 7.65 -4.06
C LYS A 286 17.60 6.90 -2.75
N ALA A 287 17.83 5.61 -2.85
CA ALA A 287 18.26 4.80 -1.72
C ALA A 287 19.77 4.93 -1.54
N ARG A 288 20.19 5.20 -0.31
CA ARG A 288 21.60 5.31 0.10
C ARG A 288 22.38 6.39 -0.65
N LEU A 289 22.44 7.57 -0.09
CA LEU A 289 23.19 8.72 -0.62
C LEU A 289 24.72 8.54 -0.45
N ARG A 290 25.27 7.46 -1.04
CA ARG A 290 26.67 7.04 -0.83
C ARG A 290 27.70 8.09 -1.21
N GLU A 291 27.37 8.99 -2.12
CA GLU A 291 28.24 10.05 -2.63
C GLU A 291 28.41 11.23 -1.66
N LEU A 292 27.50 11.34 -0.68
CA LEU A 292 27.52 12.43 0.29
C LEU A 292 28.12 11.95 1.62
N PRO A 293 29.26 12.48 2.06
CA PRO A 293 29.84 12.17 3.37
C PRO A 293 28.81 12.42 4.49
N GLY A 294 28.65 11.46 5.41
CA GLY A 294 27.67 11.55 6.50
C GLY A 294 26.24 11.14 6.12
N TRP A 295 25.90 10.99 4.84
CA TRP A 295 24.56 10.65 4.36
C TRP A 295 24.46 9.26 3.71
N LYS A 296 25.50 8.45 3.81
CA LYS A 296 25.64 7.16 3.11
C LYS A 296 24.50 6.18 3.32
N GLU A 297 23.87 6.21 4.47
CA GLU A 297 22.78 5.30 4.85
C GLU A 297 21.38 5.96 4.74
N TRP A 298 21.32 7.17 4.23
CA TRP A 298 20.06 7.89 4.06
C TRP A 298 19.36 7.51 2.76
N ASN A 299 18.07 7.30 2.86
CA ASN A 299 17.14 7.22 1.73
C ASN A 299 16.39 8.55 1.67
N VAL A 300 16.23 9.09 0.48
CA VAL A 300 15.49 10.35 0.27
C VAL A 300 14.54 10.17 -0.89
N SER A 301 13.33 10.68 -0.76
CA SER A 301 12.39 10.83 -1.85
C SER A 301 11.69 12.18 -1.80
N VAL A 302 11.34 12.68 -2.98
CA VAL A 302 10.53 13.88 -3.18
C VAL A 302 9.44 13.52 -4.17
N ALA A 303 8.21 13.87 -3.86
CA ALA A 303 7.08 13.66 -4.75
C ALA A 303 6.21 14.93 -4.82
N LEU A 304 5.56 15.09 -5.96
CA LEU A 304 4.53 16.09 -6.20
C LEU A 304 3.27 15.39 -6.73
N VAL A 305 2.16 15.65 -6.10
CA VAL A 305 0.83 15.25 -6.59
C VAL A 305 0.07 16.51 -6.95
N GLU A 306 -0.38 16.60 -8.18
CA GLU A 306 -1.11 17.77 -8.69
C GLU A 306 -2.51 17.36 -9.17
N ASN A 307 -3.52 18.09 -8.74
CA ASN A 307 -4.83 18.10 -9.34
C ASN A 307 -4.82 19.09 -10.49
N LEU A 308 -4.88 18.60 -11.72
CA LEU A 308 -4.73 19.41 -12.94
C LEU A 308 -5.95 20.30 -13.21
N ASP A 309 -7.12 19.96 -12.70
CA ASP A 309 -8.36 20.70 -12.94
C ASP A 309 -8.46 21.96 -12.07
N ASP A 310 -8.06 21.86 -10.81
CA ASP A 310 -8.12 23.01 -9.88
C ASP A 310 -6.74 23.64 -9.62
N ARG A 311 -5.67 23.06 -10.18
CA ARG A 311 -4.29 23.50 -10.08
C ARG A 311 -3.77 23.56 -8.63
N SER A 312 -4.30 22.69 -7.78
CA SER A 312 -3.77 22.50 -6.44
C SER A 312 -2.78 21.33 -6.42
N HIS A 313 -1.84 21.38 -5.51
CA HIS A 313 -0.84 20.34 -5.40
C HIS A 313 -0.41 20.12 -3.96
N ILE A 314 0.21 18.99 -3.72
CA ILE A 314 0.89 18.67 -2.48
C ILE A 314 2.28 18.14 -2.79
N ALA A 315 3.30 18.80 -2.22
CA ALA A 315 4.65 18.31 -2.24
C ALA A 315 4.89 17.42 -1.01
N VAL A 316 5.61 16.31 -1.21
CA VAL A 316 5.96 15.35 -0.18
C VAL A 316 7.47 15.15 -0.20
N ILE A 317 8.09 15.18 0.95
CA ILE A 317 9.51 14.89 1.12
C ILE A 317 9.65 13.84 2.21
N ASP A 318 10.27 12.72 1.86
CA ASP A 318 10.62 11.66 2.80
C ASP A 318 12.14 11.55 2.90
N GLY A 319 12.62 11.44 4.11
CA GLY A 319 14.01 11.12 4.38
C GLY A 319 14.11 10.11 5.51
N GLY A 320 14.96 9.11 5.38
CA GLY A 320 15.10 8.14 6.44
C GLY A 320 16.42 7.40 6.41
N ARG A 321 16.76 6.81 7.54
CA ARG A 321 18.00 6.08 7.74
C ARG A 321 17.79 4.84 8.58
N LEU A 322 18.38 3.73 8.14
CA LEU A 322 18.51 2.53 8.96
C LEU A 322 19.60 2.72 10.00
N ILE A 323 19.31 2.43 11.26
CA ILE A 323 20.20 2.51 12.41
C ILE A 323 20.33 1.11 13.00
N GLY A 324 21.50 0.49 12.80
CA GLY A 324 21.67 -0.93 13.05
C GLY A 324 20.79 -1.77 12.12
N ASP A 325 20.35 -2.93 12.59
CA ASP A 325 19.59 -3.89 11.76
C ASP A 325 18.08 -3.77 11.92
N HIS A 326 17.61 -3.07 12.95
CA HIS A 326 16.20 -3.10 13.36
C HIS A 326 15.51 -1.74 13.41
N PHE A 327 16.24 -0.62 13.47
CA PHE A 327 15.65 0.69 13.63
C PHE A 327 15.74 1.50 12.35
N TYR A 328 14.63 2.10 11.95
CA TYR A 328 14.56 3.04 10.84
C TYR A 328 14.02 4.38 11.34
N ALA A 329 14.88 5.39 11.42
CA ALA A 329 14.47 6.75 11.73
C ALA A 329 14.13 7.50 10.44
N TYR A 330 13.03 8.28 10.46
CA TYR A 330 12.58 8.98 9.28
C TYR A 330 11.96 10.35 9.59
N THR A 331 11.93 11.17 8.55
CA THR A 331 11.21 12.45 8.50
C THR A 331 10.28 12.41 7.29
N HIS A 332 9.07 12.90 7.47
CA HIS A 332 8.10 13.09 6.40
C HIS A 332 7.57 14.53 6.46
N ILE A 333 7.55 15.20 5.31
CA ILE A 333 7.09 16.57 5.19
C ILE A 333 6.04 16.62 4.08
N GLN A 334 4.89 17.22 4.38
CA GLN A 334 3.85 17.52 3.40
C GLN A 334 3.64 19.02 3.32
N ALA A 335 3.55 19.57 2.11
CA ALA A 335 3.29 20.96 1.85
C ALA A 335 2.16 21.13 0.81
N PRO A 336 0.88 21.20 1.25
CA PRO A 336 -0.24 21.42 0.35
C PRO A 336 -0.32 22.88 -0.09
N ALA A 337 -0.65 23.09 -1.37
CA ALA A 337 -0.86 24.41 -1.95
C ALA A 337 -2.09 24.42 -2.88
N GLY A 338 -2.75 25.56 -2.96
CA GLY A 338 -3.95 25.77 -3.78
C GLY A 338 -4.81 26.91 -3.27
N LYS A 339 -5.93 27.14 -3.95
CA LYS A 339 -6.93 28.16 -3.53
C LYS A 339 -7.63 27.72 -2.27
N ARG A 340 -7.46 28.48 -1.19
CA ARG A 340 -8.01 28.18 0.13
C ARG A 340 -9.52 27.92 0.08
N GLY A 341 -9.93 26.74 0.61
CA GLY A 341 -11.32 26.30 0.66
C GLY A 341 -12.05 26.14 -0.68
N ARG A 342 -11.30 26.22 -1.82
CA ARG A 342 -11.88 26.13 -3.18
C ARG A 342 -11.17 25.11 -4.06
N SER A 343 -10.06 24.56 -3.63
CA SER A 343 -9.31 23.53 -4.34
C SER A 343 -9.00 22.38 -3.39
N GLU A 344 -8.75 21.18 -3.93
CA GLU A 344 -8.55 19.96 -3.15
C GLU A 344 -7.47 20.13 -2.09
N TYR A 345 -6.24 20.39 -2.51
CA TYR A 345 -5.12 20.55 -1.56
C TYR A 345 -5.12 21.92 -0.86
N GLY A 346 -5.79 22.93 -1.42
CA GLY A 346 -6.01 24.22 -0.77
C GLY A 346 -7.01 24.17 0.39
N ALA A 347 -7.82 23.12 0.49
CA ALA A 347 -8.76 22.88 1.59
C ALA A 347 -8.09 22.22 2.81
N ILE A 348 -6.86 21.70 2.67
CA ILE A 348 -6.13 21.10 3.79
C ILE A 348 -5.84 22.17 4.84
N SER A 349 -6.04 21.80 6.12
CA SER A 349 -6.06 22.71 7.27
C SER A 349 -4.70 23.31 7.65
N TYR A 350 -3.60 22.84 7.09
CA TYR A 350 -2.24 23.30 7.37
C TYR A 350 -1.50 23.74 6.09
N SER A 351 -0.46 24.52 6.24
CA SER A 351 0.47 24.90 5.14
C SER A 351 1.63 23.91 5.01
N ALA A 352 2.04 23.31 6.11
CA ALA A 352 3.02 22.26 6.15
C ALA A 352 2.73 21.30 7.31
N LEU A 353 2.99 20.02 7.11
CA LEU A 353 3.01 18.99 8.14
C LEU A 353 4.40 18.38 8.16
N VAL A 354 5.02 18.34 9.32
CA VAL A 354 6.33 17.69 9.53
C VAL A 354 6.14 16.57 10.52
N SER A 355 6.47 15.35 10.10
CA SER A 355 6.46 14.17 10.95
C SER A 355 7.87 13.64 11.15
N LEU A 356 8.17 13.24 12.35
CA LEU A 356 9.41 12.55 12.73
C LEU A 356 9.03 11.22 13.36
N GLY A 357 9.62 10.14 12.88
CA GLY A 357 9.28 8.83 13.39
C GLY A 357 10.46 7.88 13.48
N VAL A 358 10.25 6.85 14.27
CA VAL A 358 11.14 5.70 14.39
C VAL A 358 10.32 4.44 14.19
N ARG A 359 10.78 3.56 13.33
CA ARG A 359 10.21 2.24 13.10
C ARG A 359 11.20 1.18 13.56
N PHE A 360 10.74 0.29 14.42
CA PHE A 360 11.45 -0.91 14.82
C PHE A 360 10.90 -2.11 14.08
N GLN A 361 11.75 -3.02 13.63
CA GLN A 361 11.37 -4.26 12.94
C GLN A 361 12.19 -5.43 13.47
N LEU A 362 11.50 -6.56 13.78
CA LEU A 362 12.05 -7.87 14.10
C LEU A 362 11.67 -8.86 13.01
#